data_ce96d23c31ac3a8387d0639cfd20423a
#
_entry.id   ce96d23c31ac3a8387d0639cfd20423a
#
_cell.length_a   1.000
_cell.length_b   1.000
_cell.length_c   1.000
_cell.angle_alpha   90.00
_cell.angle_beta   90.00
_cell.angle_gamma   90.00
#
_symmetry.space_group_name_H-M   'P 1'
#
loop_
_entity.id
_entity.type
_entity.pdbx_description
1 polymer ?
#
loop_
_entity_poly.entity_id
_entity_poly.type
_entity_poly.pdbx_seq_one_letter_code
_entity_poly.pdbx_strand_id
1 'polypeptide(L)'
;MANLKLGSKGAEVKKLQQKLGLKADGVFGPLTESKVKEFQKTNGLTVDGIVGKNTWDKIMGSNDKPKSNTNPRYIDEIIVHCEATPEGEEFSDLAVDASHKARKFSSYIKDGKKWYIGYHYIVHLNGDIHACRPESIIGCHASGHNSHSIGVSYVGGCPPRSDKNWMKKGKDTRTPQQKASLLKLLKELKAKYPQAKIIGHRDVANKACPSFDAKKEYSNL
;
A
#
# COMPACT_ATOMS: atom_id res chain seq x y z
N MET A 1 -21.03 -21.97 0.88
CA MET A 1 -20.41 -23.32 1.01
C MET A 1 -20.40 -23.68 2.48
N ALA A 2 -20.71 -24.95 2.82
CA ALA A 2 -20.64 -25.41 4.20
C ALA A 2 -19.17 -25.54 4.64
N ASN A 3 -18.89 -25.22 5.91
CA ASN A 3 -17.56 -25.42 6.48
C ASN A 3 -17.26 -26.92 6.61
N LEU A 4 -16.11 -27.36 6.07
CA LEU A 4 -15.64 -28.73 6.27
C LEU A 4 -14.72 -28.79 7.47
N LYS A 5 -14.91 -29.80 8.32
CA LYS A 5 -14.13 -30.03 9.54
C LYS A 5 -14.08 -31.53 9.85
N LEU A 6 -13.34 -31.89 10.88
CA LEU A 6 -13.27 -33.28 11.37
C LEU A 6 -14.67 -33.90 11.45
N GLY A 7 -14.86 -35.07 10.83
CA GLY A 7 -16.10 -35.78 10.73
C GLY A 7 -16.97 -35.46 9.49
N SER A 8 -16.64 -34.39 8.73
CA SER A 8 -17.34 -34.08 7.45
C SER A 8 -17.10 -35.19 6.43
N LYS A 9 -18.12 -35.47 5.59
CA LYS A 9 -18.06 -36.51 4.55
C LYS A 9 -18.67 -36.04 3.24
N GLY A 10 -18.24 -36.60 2.11
CA GLY A 10 -18.86 -36.39 0.81
C GLY A 10 -17.91 -35.85 -0.27
N ALA A 11 -18.51 -35.43 -1.39
CA ALA A 11 -17.78 -35.00 -2.61
C ALA A 11 -16.89 -33.80 -2.38
N GLU A 12 -17.31 -32.85 -1.57
CA GLU A 12 -16.52 -31.66 -1.21
C GLU A 12 -15.25 -32.05 -0.42
N VAL A 13 -15.32 -33.07 0.46
CA VAL A 13 -14.16 -33.58 1.18
C VAL A 13 -13.21 -34.27 0.23
N LYS A 14 -13.71 -35.08 -0.74
CA LYS A 14 -12.86 -35.68 -1.79
C LYS A 14 -12.12 -34.62 -2.59
N LYS A 15 -12.80 -33.57 -3.01
CA LYS A 15 -12.20 -32.44 -3.73
C LYS A 15 -11.12 -31.74 -2.93
N LEU A 16 -11.37 -31.51 -1.64
CA LEU A 16 -10.40 -30.96 -0.70
C LEU A 16 -9.14 -31.83 -0.61
N GLN A 17 -9.34 -33.13 -0.39
CA GLN A 17 -8.25 -34.10 -0.24
C GLN A 17 -7.38 -34.17 -1.50
N GLN A 18 -7.99 -34.18 -2.70
CA GLN A 18 -7.26 -34.11 -3.97
C GLN A 18 -6.39 -32.86 -4.07
N LYS A 19 -6.93 -31.71 -3.70
CA LYS A 19 -6.20 -30.44 -3.72
C LYS A 19 -5.04 -30.37 -2.71
N LEU A 20 -5.17 -31.09 -1.59
CA LEU A 20 -4.13 -31.19 -0.57
C LEU A 20 -3.15 -32.36 -0.79
N GLY A 21 -3.27 -33.08 -1.92
CA GLY A 21 -2.41 -34.22 -2.24
C GLY A 21 -2.66 -35.45 -1.38
N LEU A 22 -3.86 -35.60 -0.82
CA LEU A 22 -4.25 -36.74 0.00
C LEU A 22 -5.05 -37.77 -0.82
N LYS A 23 -5.13 -39.02 -0.31
CA LYS A 23 -6.06 -40.01 -0.82
C LYS A 23 -7.49 -39.48 -0.63
N ALA A 24 -8.23 -39.38 -1.71
CA ALA A 24 -9.59 -38.80 -1.74
C ALA A 24 -10.65 -39.85 -1.36
N ASP A 25 -10.66 -40.25 -0.08
CA ASP A 25 -11.66 -41.20 0.44
C ASP A 25 -13.00 -40.53 0.76
N GLY A 26 -13.03 -39.20 0.84
CA GLY A 26 -14.23 -38.41 1.12
C GLY A 26 -14.61 -38.37 2.60
N VAL A 27 -13.70 -38.75 3.49
CA VAL A 27 -13.86 -38.63 4.94
C VAL A 27 -12.86 -37.66 5.52
N PHE A 28 -13.31 -36.59 6.14
CA PHE A 28 -12.47 -35.62 6.81
C PHE A 28 -11.99 -36.21 8.16
N GLY A 29 -10.97 -37.05 8.10
CA GLY A 29 -10.36 -37.67 9.26
C GLY A 29 -9.22 -36.84 9.85
N PRO A 30 -8.55 -37.35 10.91
CA PRO A 30 -7.43 -36.66 11.59
C PRO A 30 -6.27 -36.29 10.63
N LEU A 31 -5.97 -37.14 9.64
CA LEU A 31 -4.96 -36.87 8.62
C LEU A 31 -5.34 -35.66 7.75
N THR A 32 -6.61 -35.58 7.35
CA THR A 32 -7.11 -34.44 6.58
C THR A 32 -7.08 -33.15 7.41
N GLU A 33 -7.46 -33.21 8.67
CA GLU A 33 -7.40 -32.07 9.59
C GLU A 33 -5.96 -31.58 9.80
N SER A 34 -5.01 -32.49 10.04
CA SER A 34 -3.60 -32.17 10.19
C SER A 34 -3.04 -31.46 8.95
N LYS A 35 -3.39 -31.95 7.75
CA LYS A 35 -2.95 -31.36 6.49
C LYS A 35 -3.61 -29.98 6.25
N VAL A 36 -4.84 -29.79 6.65
CA VAL A 36 -5.51 -28.47 6.62
C VAL A 36 -4.80 -27.49 7.56
N LYS A 37 -4.49 -27.89 8.79
CA LYS A 37 -3.75 -27.04 9.75
C LYS A 37 -2.36 -26.66 9.24
N GLU A 38 -1.64 -27.61 8.63
CA GLU A 38 -0.35 -27.36 7.98
C GLU A 38 -0.51 -26.33 6.84
N PHE A 39 -1.50 -26.53 5.96
CA PHE A 39 -1.81 -25.62 4.87
C PHE A 39 -2.18 -24.21 5.39
N GLN A 40 -3.02 -24.13 6.40
CA GLN A 40 -3.41 -22.86 7.04
C GLN A 40 -2.17 -22.14 7.60
N LYS A 41 -1.31 -22.84 8.33
CA LYS A 41 -0.07 -22.28 8.88
C LYS A 41 0.86 -21.72 7.79
N THR A 42 1.08 -22.50 6.73
CA THR A 42 1.96 -22.12 5.61
C THR A 42 1.40 -20.91 4.82
N ASN A 43 0.09 -20.75 4.81
CA ASN A 43 -0.59 -19.68 4.05
C ASN A 43 -1.05 -18.50 4.91
N GLY A 44 -0.63 -18.41 6.18
CA GLY A 44 -0.95 -17.30 7.07
C GLY A 44 -2.44 -17.20 7.45
N LEU A 45 -3.15 -18.34 7.42
CA LEU A 45 -4.55 -18.42 7.81
C LEU A 45 -4.69 -18.79 9.29
N THR A 46 -5.88 -18.60 9.87
CA THR A 46 -6.20 -19.11 11.21
C THR A 46 -6.05 -20.63 11.22
N VAL A 47 -5.23 -21.17 12.12
CA VAL A 47 -4.90 -22.62 12.19
C VAL A 47 -5.92 -23.32 13.09
N ASP A 48 -7.16 -23.41 12.62
CA ASP A 48 -8.29 -24.01 13.33
C ASP A 48 -8.66 -25.41 12.81
N GLY A 49 -8.10 -25.84 11.67
CA GLY A 49 -8.42 -27.12 11.03
C GLY A 49 -9.79 -27.12 10.32
N ILE A 50 -10.42 -25.97 10.18
CA ILE A 50 -11.73 -25.82 9.53
C ILE A 50 -11.54 -25.22 8.14
N VAL A 51 -12.10 -25.87 7.13
CA VAL A 51 -12.09 -25.37 5.76
C VAL A 51 -13.34 -24.52 5.53
N GLY A 52 -13.28 -23.27 5.98
CA GLY A 52 -14.24 -22.23 5.67
C GLY A 52 -13.93 -21.55 4.34
N LYS A 53 -14.67 -20.49 4.00
CA LYS A 53 -14.51 -19.75 2.73
C LYS A 53 -13.06 -19.34 2.45
N ASN A 54 -12.37 -18.76 3.43
CA ASN A 54 -11.00 -18.27 3.27
C ASN A 54 -10.00 -19.41 2.97
N THR A 55 -10.14 -20.54 3.65
CA THR A 55 -9.31 -21.73 3.44
C THR A 55 -9.60 -22.34 2.06
N TRP A 56 -10.87 -22.44 1.66
CA TRP A 56 -11.27 -22.92 0.34
C TRP A 56 -10.73 -22.06 -0.79
N ASP A 57 -10.90 -20.73 -0.72
CA ASP A 57 -10.45 -19.79 -1.73
C ASP A 57 -8.94 -19.93 -1.95
N LYS A 58 -8.18 -20.17 -0.88
CA LYS A 58 -6.74 -20.35 -0.94
C LYS A 58 -6.34 -21.70 -1.54
N ILE A 59 -7.05 -22.81 -1.19
CA ILE A 59 -6.80 -24.17 -1.71
C ILE A 59 -7.15 -24.28 -3.19
N MET A 60 -8.22 -23.62 -3.62
CA MET A 60 -8.71 -23.73 -4.99
C MET A 60 -7.86 -22.93 -5.99
N GLY A 61 -6.88 -22.15 -5.50
CA GLY A 61 -6.02 -21.36 -6.37
C GLY A 61 -6.82 -20.37 -7.21
N SER A 62 -7.94 -19.87 -6.69
CA SER A 62 -8.56 -18.72 -7.31
C SER A 62 -7.48 -17.64 -7.40
N ASN A 63 -7.18 -17.18 -8.62
CA ASN A 63 -6.23 -16.08 -8.90
C ASN A 63 -6.71 -14.74 -8.33
N ASP A 64 -7.51 -14.79 -7.28
CA ASP A 64 -7.72 -13.67 -6.40
C ASP A 64 -6.45 -13.55 -5.55
N LYS A 65 -5.66 -12.53 -5.85
CA LYS A 65 -4.65 -11.98 -4.93
C LYS A 65 -5.17 -12.10 -3.51
N PRO A 66 -4.31 -12.39 -2.49
CA PRO A 66 -4.76 -12.55 -1.12
C PRO A 66 -5.66 -11.37 -0.79
N LYS A 67 -6.95 -11.62 -0.65
CA LYS A 67 -7.86 -10.68 -0.02
C LYS A 67 -7.42 -10.64 1.44
N SER A 68 -6.47 -9.74 1.72
CA SER A 68 -6.43 -9.11 3.00
C SER A 68 -7.89 -8.83 3.40
N ASN A 69 -8.27 -9.12 4.60
CA ASN A 69 -9.62 -8.88 5.16
C ASN A 69 -9.87 -7.36 5.34
N THR A 70 -9.50 -6.59 4.34
CA THR A 70 -9.81 -5.20 4.17
C THR A 70 -10.65 -5.10 2.91
N ASN A 71 -11.89 -4.74 3.07
CA ASN A 71 -12.66 -4.08 2.02
C ASN A 71 -11.68 -3.21 1.21
N PRO A 72 -11.50 -3.42 -0.13
CA PRO A 72 -10.54 -2.63 -0.87
C PRO A 72 -10.83 -1.17 -0.55
N ARG A 73 -9.81 -0.45 -0.05
CA ARG A 73 -9.96 0.97 0.26
C ARG A 73 -10.58 1.65 -0.95
N TYR A 74 -11.70 2.33 -0.74
CA TYR A 74 -12.23 3.21 -1.76
C TYR A 74 -11.29 4.42 -1.88
N ILE A 75 -10.63 4.57 -3.02
CA ILE A 75 -9.68 5.65 -3.29
C ILE A 75 -10.31 6.61 -4.29
N ASP A 76 -10.58 7.83 -3.87
CA ASP A 76 -11.11 8.92 -4.68
C ASP A 76 -10.18 10.14 -4.74
N GLU A 77 -9.02 10.07 -4.07
CA GLU A 77 -7.98 11.10 -4.12
C GLU A 77 -6.57 10.50 -4.29
N ILE A 78 -5.75 11.17 -5.10
CA ILE A 78 -4.31 11.00 -5.17
C ILE A 78 -3.71 12.34 -4.75
N ILE A 79 -3.06 12.37 -3.58
CA ILE A 79 -2.56 13.62 -3.00
C ILE A 79 -1.05 13.70 -3.23
N VAL A 80 -0.63 14.71 -3.98
CA VAL A 80 0.78 14.98 -4.25
C VAL A 80 1.38 15.83 -3.13
N HIS A 81 2.57 15.42 -2.67
CA HIS A 81 3.34 16.03 -1.60
C HIS A 81 4.77 16.32 -2.04
N CYS A 82 5.48 17.10 -1.24
CA CYS A 82 6.93 17.18 -1.22
C CYS A 82 7.44 16.86 0.20
N GLU A 83 8.69 16.39 0.30
CA GLU A 83 9.32 16.11 1.60
C GLU A 83 9.68 17.40 2.37
N ALA A 84 9.52 18.57 1.74
CA ALA A 84 9.96 19.87 2.26
C ALA A 84 11.45 19.88 2.59
N THR A 85 12.26 19.25 1.76
CA THR A 85 13.72 19.20 1.84
C THR A 85 14.36 20.25 0.92
N PRO A 86 15.62 20.65 1.18
CA PRO A 86 16.30 21.63 0.36
C PRO A 86 16.50 21.14 -1.08
N GLU A 87 16.49 22.08 -2.01
CA GLU A 87 16.77 21.84 -3.42
C GLU A 87 18.12 21.16 -3.64
N GLY A 88 18.11 20.07 -4.43
CA GLY A 88 19.31 19.34 -4.82
C GLY A 88 19.89 18.40 -3.75
N GLU A 89 19.27 18.33 -2.57
CA GLU A 89 19.67 17.40 -1.52
C GLU A 89 18.83 16.14 -1.55
N GLU A 90 19.47 14.98 -1.72
CA GLU A 90 18.79 13.68 -1.64
C GLU A 90 18.46 13.30 -0.20
N PHE A 91 17.28 12.74 -0.01
CA PHE A 91 16.82 12.20 1.27
C PHE A 91 16.39 10.74 1.10
N SER A 92 17.10 9.86 1.79
CA SER A 92 16.80 8.42 1.72
C SER A 92 15.48 8.07 2.42
N ASP A 93 14.89 6.95 2.03
CA ASP A 93 13.70 6.39 2.71
C ASP A 93 13.91 6.23 4.22
N LEU A 94 15.13 5.89 4.66
CA LEU A 94 15.47 5.78 6.08
C LEU A 94 15.40 7.12 6.80
N ALA A 95 15.83 8.21 6.15
CA ALA A 95 15.76 9.55 6.73
C ALA A 95 14.29 10.01 6.84
N VAL A 96 13.48 9.74 5.82
CA VAL A 96 12.03 10.01 5.85
C VAL A 96 11.36 9.18 6.94
N ASP A 97 11.68 7.89 7.05
CA ASP A 97 11.15 6.99 8.09
C ASP A 97 11.46 7.51 9.50
N ALA A 98 12.71 7.87 9.75
CA ALA A 98 13.15 8.42 11.04
C ALA A 98 12.40 9.72 11.38
N SER A 99 12.23 10.63 10.41
CA SER A 99 11.47 11.87 10.58
C SER A 99 10.00 11.59 10.91
N HIS A 100 9.36 10.67 10.19
CA HIS A 100 7.96 10.32 10.41
C HIS A 100 7.76 9.56 11.74
N LYS A 101 8.71 8.72 12.13
CA LYS A 101 8.72 8.06 13.45
C LYS A 101 8.79 9.09 14.59
N ALA A 102 9.67 10.08 14.47
CA ALA A 102 9.79 11.16 15.45
C ALA A 102 8.49 11.98 15.57
N ARG A 103 7.73 12.12 14.47
CA ARG A 103 6.43 12.78 14.41
C ARG A 103 5.27 11.87 14.83
N LYS A 104 5.54 10.64 15.32
CA LYS A 104 4.56 9.65 15.82
C LYS A 104 3.57 9.19 14.74
N PHE A 105 4.01 9.09 13.48
CA PHE A 105 3.17 8.52 12.42
C PHE A 105 2.90 7.04 12.69
N SER A 106 1.75 6.55 12.24
CA SER A 106 1.40 5.14 12.36
C SER A 106 2.39 4.26 11.60
N SER A 107 2.76 3.13 12.20
CA SER A 107 3.68 2.17 11.58
C SER A 107 2.95 1.15 10.72
N TYR A 108 3.72 0.48 9.86
CA TYR A 108 3.30 -0.68 9.07
C TYR A 108 4.46 -1.67 8.96
N ILE A 109 4.16 -2.90 8.52
CA ILE A 109 5.18 -3.92 8.27
C ILE A 109 5.31 -4.11 6.76
N LYS A 110 6.52 -4.06 6.26
CA LYS A 110 6.88 -4.37 4.87
C LYS A 110 8.19 -5.18 4.88
N ASP A 111 8.21 -6.30 4.19
CA ASP A 111 9.36 -7.20 4.10
C ASP A 111 9.94 -7.58 5.48
N GLY A 112 9.04 -7.86 6.45
CA GLY A 112 9.41 -8.23 7.83
C GLY A 112 9.93 -7.07 8.69
N LYS A 113 10.09 -5.87 8.14
CA LYS A 113 10.59 -4.69 8.84
C LYS A 113 9.46 -3.71 9.16
N LYS A 114 9.56 -3.05 10.32
CA LYS A 114 8.64 -2.01 10.77
C LYS A 114 9.07 -0.65 10.22
N TRP A 115 8.15 0.04 9.55
CA TRP A 115 8.33 1.34 8.93
C TRP A 115 7.28 2.36 9.40
N TYR A 116 7.61 3.65 9.27
CA TYR A 116 6.75 4.78 9.68
C TYR A 116 6.48 5.76 8.54
N ILE A 117 6.99 5.53 7.33
CA ILE A 117 6.75 6.42 6.17
C ILE A 117 5.25 6.58 5.96
N GLY A 118 4.75 7.81 5.93
CA GLY A 118 3.34 8.12 5.77
C GLY A 118 2.83 8.02 4.34
N TYR A 119 3.72 8.16 3.36
CA TYR A 119 3.41 8.15 1.93
C TYR A 119 3.39 6.73 1.36
N HIS A 120 2.60 6.55 0.30
CA HIS A 120 2.58 5.28 -0.43
C HIS A 120 3.75 5.20 -1.41
N TYR A 121 4.13 6.36 -1.98
CA TYR A 121 5.23 6.46 -2.93
C TYR A 121 6.10 7.69 -2.64
N ILE A 122 7.41 7.56 -2.86
CA ILE A 122 8.38 8.65 -2.85
C ILE A 122 9.12 8.65 -4.19
N VAL A 123 9.25 9.83 -4.80
CA VAL A 123 10.03 10.04 -6.04
C VAL A 123 11.32 10.76 -5.68
N HIS A 124 12.45 10.09 -5.87
CA HIS A 124 13.80 10.58 -5.57
C HIS A 124 14.33 11.53 -6.65
N LEU A 125 15.39 12.27 -6.37
CA LEU A 125 15.93 13.31 -7.28
C LEU A 125 16.28 12.76 -8.67
N ASN A 126 16.78 11.51 -8.76
CA ASN A 126 17.10 10.84 -10.00
C ASN A 126 15.89 10.31 -10.77
N GLY A 127 14.68 10.47 -10.20
CA GLY A 127 13.43 9.97 -10.75
C GLY A 127 13.05 8.56 -10.30
N ASP A 128 13.82 7.88 -9.46
CA ASP A 128 13.44 6.57 -8.94
C ASP A 128 12.16 6.68 -8.09
N ILE A 129 11.24 5.75 -8.31
CA ILE A 129 9.97 5.67 -7.60
C ILE A 129 10.06 4.56 -6.57
N HIS A 130 10.04 4.91 -5.30
CA HIS A 130 10.02 3.95 -4.21
C HIS A 130 8.59 3.72 -3.70
N ALA A 131 8.09 2.49 -3.83
CA ALA A 131 6.86 2.06 -3.17
C ALA A 131 7.16 1.82 -1.68
N CYS A 132 6.66 2.70 -0.82
CA CYS A 132 6.92 2.67 0.62
C CYS A 132 5.78 1.96 1.37
N ARG A 133 4.72 2.70 1.74
CA ARG A 133 3.56 2.14 2.42
C ARG A 133 2.68 1.40 1.42
N PRO A 134 2.29 0.13 1.69
CA PRO A 134 1.36 -0.58 0.82
C PRO A 134 0.05 0.20 0.62
N GLU A 135 -0.48 0.25 -0.60
CA GLU A 135 -1.71 0.98 -0.89
C GLU A 135 -2.94 0.46 -0.13
N SER A 136 -2.91 -0.81 0.32
CA SER A 136 -3.95 -1.40 1.16
C SER A 136 -3.95 -0.85 2.59
N ILE A 137 -2.87 -0.19 3.02
CA ILE A 137 -2.73 0.38 4.36
C ILE A 137 -3.01 1.88 4.30
N ILE A 138 -3.85 2.37 5.22
CA ILE A 138 -4.17 3.80 5.34
C ILE A 138 -2.88 4.60 5.52
N GLY A 139 -2.72 5.66 4.72
CA GLY A 139 -1.60 6.57 4.78
C GLY A 139 -1.54 7.38 6.08
N CYS A 140 -0.45 8.13 6.25
CA CYS A 140 -0.31 9.11 7.33
C CYS A 140 0.32 10.38 6.74
N HIS A 141 -0.39 11.05 5.80
CA HIS A 141 0.14 12.16 5.01
C HIS A 141 -0.79 13.37 4.92
N ALA A 142 -2.12 13.17 5.00
CA ALA A 142 -3.12 14.23 4.96
C ALA A 142 -4.26 13.93 5.94
N SER A 143 -4.32 14.65 7.05
CA SER A 143 -5.35 14.45 8.08
C SER A 143 -6.74 14.65 7.48
N GLY A 144 -7.68 13.75 7.81
CA GLY A 144 -9.04 13.75 7.26
C GLY A 144 -9.16 13.04 5.89
N HIS A 145 -8.06 12.87 5.13
CA HIS A 145 -8.05 12.31 3.77
C HIS A 145 -7.35 10.95 3.68
N ASN A 146 -6.59 10.55 4.70
CA ASN A 146 -5.75 9.34 4.64
C ASN A 146 -6.51 8.05 4.31
N SER A 147 -7.77 7.92 4.74
CA SER A 147 -8.56 6.68 4.57
C SER A 147 -8.95 6.40 3.12
N HIS A 148 -9.11 7.44 2.29
CA HIS A 148 -9.60 7.35 0.92
C HIS A 148 -8.62 7.91 -0.13
N SER A 149 -7.34 8.14 0.24
CA SER A 149 -6.34 8.70 -0.67
C SER A 149 -5.07 7.85 -0.77
N ILE A 150 -4.35 8.05 -1.89
CA ILE A 150 -2.97 7.62 -2.11
C ILE A 150 -2.06 8.84 -1.99
N GLY A 151 -1.10 8.82 -1.06
CA GLY A 151 -0.10 9.87 -0.91
C GLY A 151 1.14 9.58 -1.76
N VAL A 152 1.49 10.54 -2.63
CA VAL A 152 2.68 10.50 -3.48
C VAL A 152 3.55 11.70 -3.12
N SER A 153 4.78 11.47 -2.69
CA SER A 153 5.72 12.55 -2.33
C SER A 153 6.92 12.59 -3.27
N TYR A 154 7.57 13.74 -3.38
CA TYR A 154 8.88 13.86 -4.03
C TYR A 154 9.90 14.50 -3.09
N VAL A 155 11.17 14.13 -3.22
CA VAL A 155 12.29 14.73 -2.48
C VAL A 155 12.54 16.14 -3.01
N GLY A 156 12.48 17.14 -2.13
CA GLY A 156 12.58 18.55 -2.48
C GLY A 156 11.43 19.38 -1.92
N GLY A 157 11.10 20.48 -2.60
CA GLY A 157 9.96 21.34 -2.28
C GLY A 157 10.33 22.62 -1.54
N CYS A 158 11.61 22.81 -1.19
CA CYS A 158 12.13 24.04 -0.57
C CYS A 158 13.33 24.61 -1.34
N PRO A 159 13.61 25.93 -1.25
CA PRO A 159 14.82 26.52 -1.78
C PRO A 159 16.11 25.87 -1.22
N PRO A 160 17.28 26.10 -1.81
CA PRO A 160 18.53 25.55 -1.29
C PRO A 160 18.85 26.13 0.11
N ARG A 161 19.66 25.42 0.90
CA ARG A 161 20.03 25.83 2.28
C ARG A 161 20.68 27.21 2.35
N SER A 162 21.25 27.69 1.26
CA SER A 162 21.81 29.06 1.18
C SER A 162 20.74 30.16 1.32
N ASP A 163 19.46 29.87 1.05
CA ASP A 163 18.36 30.79 1.37
C ASP A 163 18.06 30.72 2.88
N LYS A 164 18.31 31.83 3.61
CA LYS A 164 18.08 31.92 5.06
C LYS A 164 16.67 31.51 5.52
N ASN A 165 15.71 31.57 4.63
CA ASN A 165 14.31 31.23 4.90
C ASN A 165 13.85 29.95 4.21
N TRP A 166 14.75 29.08 3.76
CA TRP A 166 14.43 27.90 2.97
C TRP A 166 13.32 27.02 3.60
N MET A 167 13.32 26.83 4.92
CA MET A 167 12.29 26.03 5.62
C MET A 167 10.88 26.66 5.62
N LYS A 168 10.78 27.96 5.36
CA LYS A 168 9.51 28.69 5.38
C LYS A 168 8.92 28.95 3.99
N LYS A 169 9.68 28.67 2.94
CA LYS A 169 9.29 28.94 1.55
C LYS A 169 9.06 27.64 0.81
N GLY A 170 7.92 27.53 0.12
CA GLY A 170 7.73 26.49 -0.89
C GLY A 170 8.38 26.91 -2.21
N LYS A 171 9.06 25.98 -2.87
CA LYS A 171 9.61 26.15 -4.23
C LYS A 171 9.44 24.84 -5.00
N ASP A 172 8.95 24.91 -6.23
CA ASP A 172 8.98 23.74 -7.13
C ASP A 172 10.44 23.44 -7.50
N THR A 173 11.00 22.42 -6.85
CA THR A 173 12.40 21.99 -7.01
C THR A 173 12.50 20.67 -7.75
N ARG A 174 11.40 20.20 -8.36
CA ARG A 174 11.39 18.93 -9.07
C ARG A 174 12.37 18.93 -10.23
N THR A 175 13.26 17.94 -10.26
CA THR A 175 14.13 17.68 -11.40
C THR A 175 13.29 17.27 -12.63
N PRO A 176 13.84 17.36 -13.87
CA PRO A 176 13.17 16.82 -15.05
C PRO A 176 12.82 15.33 -14.90
N GLN A 177 13.68 14.56 -14.26
CA GLN A 177 13.46 13.13 -13.99
C GLN A 177 12.29 12.92 -13.01
N GLN A 178 12.22 13.71 -11.94
CA GLN A 178 11.08 13.64 -11.01
C GLN A 178 9.77 14.03 -11.68
N LYS A 179 9.74 15.04 -12.55
CA LYS A 179 8.53 15.44 -13.30
C LYS A 179 8.05 14.31 -14.20
N ALA A 180 8.97 13.67 -14.93
CA ALA A 180 8.64 12.53 -15.80
C ALA A 180 8.11 11.34 -15.00
N SER A 181 8.77 10.99 -13.89
CA SER A 181 8.38 9.87 -13.03
C SER A 181 7.07 10.11 -12.29
N LEU A 182 6.84 11.33 -11.80
CA LEU A 182 5.55 11.72 -11.21
C LEU A 182 4.41 11.56 -12.21
N LEU A 183 4.58 12.09 -13.45
CA LEU A 183 3.57 11.97 -14.49
C LEU A 183 3.26 10.51 -14.82
N LYS A 184 4.30 9.67 -14.94
CA LYS A 184 4.16 8.22 -15.17
C LYS A 184 3.38 7.56 -14.05
N LEU A 185 3.80 7.75 -12.79
CA LEU A 185 3.16 7.16 -11.61
C LEU A 185 1.71 7.62 -11.49
N LEU A 186 1.42 8.90 -11.70
CA LEU A 186 0.07 9.44 -11.61
C LEU A 186 -0.86 8.85 -12.69
N LYS A 187 -0.36 8.63 -13.92
CA LYS A 187 -1.10 7.90 -14.97
C LYS A 187 -1.41 6.46 -14.57
N GLU A 188 -0.44 5.74 -14.00
CA GLU A 188 -0.64 4.38 -13.52
C GLU A 188 -1.67 4.32 -12.38
N LEU A 189 -1.59 5.26 -11.43
CA LEU A 189 -2.55 5.36 -10.32
C LEU A 189 -3.96 5.75 -10.83
N LYS A 190 -4.07 6.65 -11.81
CA LYS A 190 -5.36 6.98 -12.44
C LYS A 190 -5.96 5.80 -13.19
N ALA A 191 -5.16 5.01 -13.88
CA ALA A 191 -5.64 3.77 -14.52
C ALA A 191 -6.17 2.76 -13.49
N LYS A 192 -5.55 2.72 -12.29
CA LYS A 192 -5.97 1.85 -11.19
C LYS A 192 -7.17 2.41 -10.41
N TYR A 193 -7.25 3.72 -10.25
CA TYR A 193 -8.27 4.46 -9.51
C TYR A 193 -8.90 5.56 -10.39
N PRO A 194 -9.69 5.20 -11.41
CA PRO A 194 -10.16 6.16 -12.41
C PRO A 194 -11.01 7.30 -11.84
N GLN A 195 -11.71 7.07 -10.72
CA GLN A 195 -12.49 8.09 -10.04
C GLN A 195 -11.66 9.07 -9.19
N ALA A 196 -10.38 8.72 -8.89
CA ALA A 196 -9.57 9.52 -7.98
C ALA A 196 -9.17 10.87 -8.60
N LYS A 197 -9.36 11.94 -7.86
CA LYS A 197 -8.90 13.29 -8.24
C LYS A 197 -7.43 13.45 -7.85
N ILE A 198 -6.63 14.03 -8.75
CA ILE A 198 -5.24 14.39 -8.42
C ILE A 198 -5.27 15.81 -7.86
N ILE A 199 -4.78 15.96 -6.63
CA ILE A 199 -4.71 17.22 -5.90
C ILE A 199 -3.37 17.37 -5.18
N GLY A 200 -3.03 18.58 -4.78
CA GLY A 200 -1.88 18.84 -3.91
C GLY A 200 -2.28 18.86 -2.44
N HIS A 201 -1.34 18.64 -1.54
CA HIS A 201 -1.59 18.76 -0.10
C HIS A 201 -2.11 20.17 0.29
N ARG A 202 -1.71 21.19 -0.47
CA ARG A 202 -2.21 22.59 -0.33
C ARG A 202 -3.72 22.74 -0.55
N ASP A 203 -4.33 21.82 -1.28
CA ASP A 203 -5.78 21.88 -1.58
C ASP A 203 -6.63 21.37 -0.41
N VAL A 204 -6.02 20.65 0.53
CA VAL A 204 -6.68 20.05 1.71
C VAL A 204 -6.09 20.51 3.05
N ALA A 205 -5.05 21.33 3.04
CA ALA A 205 -4.44 21.89 4.24
C ALA A 205 -3.79 23.25 3.92
N ASN A 206 -3.71 24.13 4.92
CA ASN A 206 -3.01 25.42 4.78
C ASN A 206 -1.48 25.22 4.78
N LYS A 207 -0.95 24.77 3.64
CA LYS A 207 0.48 24.46 3.44
C LYS A 207 0.91 24.80 2.02
N ALA A 208 2.22 25.07 1.82
CA ALA A 208 2.79 25.26 0.50
C ALA A 208 2.93 23.96 -0.31
N CYS A 209 3.03 22.81 0.37
CA CYS A 209 3.21 21.47 -0.22
C CYS A 209 2.08 21.17 -1.24
N PRO A 210 2.38 20.69 -2.44
CA PRO A 210 3.67 20.20 -2.94
C PRO A 210 4.58 21.28 -3.55
N SER A 211 4.36 22.54 -3.28
CA SER A 211 5.12 23.71 -3.76
C SER A 211 4.92 24.04 -5.24
N PHE A 212 3.91 23.43 -5.88
CA PHE A 212 3.37 23.73 -7.19
C PHE A 212 1.85 23.42 -7.21
N ASP A 213 1.15 23.82 -8.25
CA ASP A 213 -0.28 23.54 -8.41
C ASP A 213 -0.50 22.19 -9.10
N ALA A 214 -0.54 21.10 -8.29
CA ALA A 214 -0.72 19.75 -8.81
C ALA A 214 -2.09 19.55 -9.47
N LYS A 215 -3.14 20.16 -8.93
CA LYS A 215 -4.51 20.07 -9.46
C LYS A 215 -4.59 20.66 -10.86
N LYS A 216 -3.93 21.80 -11.10
CA LYS A 216 -3.86 22.44 -12.41
C LYS A 216 -2.96 21.67 -13.37
N GLU A 217 -1.77 21.28 -12.93
CA GLU A 217 -0.77 20.62 -13.79
C GLU A 217 -1.25 19.27 -14.30
N TYR A 218 -2.00 18.52 -13.48
CA TYR A 218 -2.48 17.17 -13.82
C TYR A 218 -3.98 17.10 -14.12
N SER A 219 -4.60 18.23 -14.45
CA SER A 219 -6.06 18.34 -14.72
C SER A 219 -6.55 17.48 -15.88
N ASN A 220 -5.67 17.10 -16.80
CA ASN A 220 -5.99 16.30 -17.99
C ASN A 220 -5.75 14.77 -17.80
N LEU A 221 -5.52 14.31 -16.56
CA LEU A 221 -5.35 12.87 -16.21
C LEU A 221 -6.67 12.23 -15.64
#